data_ca399df24c9d876e3f3eeb025c7abb89
#
_entry.id   ca399df24c9d876e3f3eeb025c7abb89
#
_cell.length_a   1.000
_cell.length_b   1.000
_cell.length_c   1.000
_cell.angle_alpha   90.00
_cell.angle_beta   90.00
_cell.angle_gamma   90.00
#
_symmetry.space_group_name_H-M   'P 1'
#
loop_
_entity.id
_entity.type
_entity.pdbx_description
1 polymer ?
#
loop_
_entity_poly.entity_id
_entity_poly.type
_entity_poly.pdbx_seq_one_letter_code
_entity_poly.pdbx_strand_id
1 'polypeptide(L)'
;MRKIVSGLFIALDGVVEAPNKWQEHFDEDMGEAMMAQLNSQDAVLLGRVTYEEWAPYWPTATDEPFASYINNTPKYVVSNTLKSVEWNNSTLLKGNLAGELARLKQQPGKDIGVAGSPGLVHSLLQQDLLDELILMVHPVVAGSGKRLFKDGDAVKRMKLVSTKATRTGTVILTYQPVKE
;
A
#
# COMPACT_ATOMS: atom_id res chain seq x y z
N MET A 1 -2.63 -1.82 19.37
CA MET A 1 -1.55 -2.36 18.50
C MET A 1 -1.72 -1.75 17.12
N ARG A 2 -0.63 -1.28 16.52
CA ARG A 2 -0.61 -0.69 15.18
C ARG A 2 -1.00 -1.73 14.14
N LYS A 3 -1.77 -1.34 13.14
CA LYS A 3 -2.12 -2.19 11.99
C LYS A 3 -1.14 -1.98 10.84
N ILE A 4 -1.00 -2.98 9.99
CA ILE A 4 -0.35 -2.88 8.69
C ILE A 4 -1.46 -2.79 7.65
N VAL A 5 -1.55 -1.64 6.98
CA VAL A 5 -2.67 -1.27 6.10
C VAL A 5 -2.14 -0.95 4.71
N SER A 6 -2.73 -1.54 3.68
CA SER A 6 -2.43 -1.20 2.29
C SER A 6 -3.65 -0.64 1.58
N GLY A 7 -3.47 0.44 0.82
CA GLY A 7 -4.45 0.97 -0.12
C GLY A 7 -3.90 0.91 -1.54
N LEU A 8 -4.67 0.36 -2.46
CA LEU A 8 -4.29 0.21 -3.87
C LEU A 8 -5.40 0.65 -4.81
N PHE A 9 -5.01 1.30 -5.91
CA PHE A 9 -5.86 1.41 -7.09
C PHE A 9 -5.88 0.06 -7.80
N ILE A 10 -7.06 -0.42 -8.18
CA ILE A 10 -7.23 -1.70 -8.84
C ILE A 10 -8.29 -1.59 -9.92
N ALA A 11 -8.04 -2.16 -11.09
CA ALA A 11 -9.01 -2.31 -12.16
C ALA A 11 -9.95 -3.49 -11.86
N LEU A 12 -11.08 -3.56 -12.56
CA LEU A 12 -12.07 -4.63 -12.39
C LEU A 12 -11.49 -6.03 -12.65
N ASP A 13 -10.50 -6.14 -13.52
CA ASP A 13 -9.81 -7.41 -13.82
C ASP A 13 -8.63 -7.71 -12.89
N GLY A 14 -8.48 -6.94 -11.80
CA GLY A 14 -7.47 -7.17 -10.76
C GLY A 14 -6.10 -6.57 -11.04
N VAL A 15 -5.93 -5.83 -12.13
CA VAL A 15 -4.66 -5.18 -12.47
C VAL A 15 -4.39 -4.03 -11.50
N VAL A 16 -3.17 -4.00 -10.93
CA VAL A 16 -2.69 -2.97 -10.01
C VAL A 16 -1.44 -2.26 -10.52
N GLU A 17 -0.84 -2.74 -11.59
CA GLU A 17 0.35 -2.15 -12.21
C GLU A 17 -0.01 -0.91 -13.01
N ALA A 18 0.85 0.11 -12.92
CA ALA A 18 0.78 1.33 -13.72
C ALA A 18 -0.62 1.95 -13.79
N PRO A 19 -1.23 2.33 -12.65
CA PRO A 19 -2.59 2.88 -12.63
C PRO A 19 -2.73 4.13 -13.50
N ASN A 20 -1.66 4.89 -13.70
CA ASN A 20 -1.64 6.05 -14.59
C ASN A 20 -1.97 5.72 -16.05
N LYS A 21 -1.92 4.45 -16.46
CA LYS A 21 -2.25 4.04 -17.83
C LYS A 21 -3.74 3.75 -18.05
N TRP A 22 -4.48 3.45 -16.99
CA TRP A 22 -5.89 3.06 -17.09
C TRP A 22 -6.83 3.81 -16.15
N GLN A 23 -6.30 4.53 -15.17
CA GLN A 23 -7.09 5.39 -14.30
C GLN A 23 -7.51 6.66 -15.03
N GLU A 24 -8.82 6.85 -15.24
CA GLU A 24 -9.34 8.04 -15.95
C GLU A 24 -9.72 9.17 -14.98
N HIS A 25 -10.21 8.82 -13.80
CA HIS A 25 -10.75 9.78 -12.84
C HIS A 25 -10.11 9.62 -11.48
N PHE A 26 -9.84 10.77 -10.87
CA PHE A 26 -9.48 10.87 -9.47
C PHE A 26 -10.33 11.99 -8.88
N ASP A 27 -11.49 11.63 -8.33
CA ASP A 27 -12.46 12.59 -7.82
C ASP A 27 -12.16 13.02 -6.36
N GLU A 28 -12.94 13.99 -5.90
CA GLU A 28 -12.81 14.55 -4.55
C GLU A 28 -13.05 13.49 -3.47
N ASP A 29 -13.99 12.56 -3.67
CA ASP A 29 -14.28 11.48 -2.72
C ASP A 29 -13.07 10.55 -2.54
N MET A 30 -12.35 10.27 -3.63
CA MET A 30 -11.09 9.50 -3.58
C MET A 30 -9.99 10.29 -2.85
N GLY A 31 -9.88 11.59 -3.13
CA GLY A 31 -8.93 12.48 -2.46
C GLY A 31 -9.15 12.51 -0.95
N GLU A 32 -10.39 12.66 -0.50
CA GLU A 32 -10.77 12.61 0.91
C GLU A 32 -10.40 11.27 1.56
N ALA A 33 -10.71 10.15 0.89
CA ALA A 33 -10.40 8.82 1.39
C ALA A 33 -8.88 8.60 1.52
N MET A 34 -8.10 9.04 0.53
CA MET A 34 -6.63 8.98 0.58
C MET A 34 -6.06 9.84 1.70
N MET A 35 -6.55 11.07 1.87
CA MET A 35 -6.10 11.95 2.97
C MET A 35 -6.42 11.35 4.34
N ALA A 36 -7.60 10.76 4.50
CA ALA A 36 -7.98 10.06 5.72
C ALA A 36 -7.02 8.89 6.01
N GLN A 37 -6.67 8.12 4.99
CA GLN A 37 -5.71 7.03 5.11
C GLN A 37 -4.32 7.54 5.51
N LEU A 38 -3.78 8.57 4.85
CA LEU A 38 -2.47 9.15 5.18
C LEU A 38 -2.43 9.69 6.62
N ASN A 39 -3.51 10.35 7.05
CA ASN A 39 -3.61 10.90 8.41
C ASN A 39 -3.71 9.82 9.51
N SER A 40 -4.14 8.61 9.15
CA SER A 40 -4.22 7.47 10.06
C SER A 40 -2.88 6.73 10.25
N GLN A 41 -1.84 7.11 9.51
CA GLN A 41 -0.55 6.44 9.45
C GLN A 41 0.58 7.37 9.91
N ASP A 42 1.62 6.81 10.51
CA ASP A 42 2.84 7.54 10.88
C ASP A 42 4.12 6.80 10.49
N ALA A 43 4.01 5.74 9.72
CA ALA A 43 5.12 5.00 9.15
C ALA A 43 4.69 4.35 7.84
N VAL A 44 5.64 4.08 6.96
CA VAL A 44 5.39 3.51 5.62
C VAL A 44 6.33 2.35 5.36
N LEU A 45 5.78 1.25 4.85
CA LEU A 45 6.55 0.14 4.25
C LEU A 45 6.67 0.34 2.75
N LEU A 46 7.86 0.14 2.23
CA LEU A 46 8.17 0.16 0.81
C LEU A 46 8.85 -1.16 0.42
N GLY A 47 8.44 -1.73 -0.69
CA GLY A 47 9.23 -2.76 -1.36
C GLY A 47 10.42 -2.13 -2.10
N ARG A 48 11.39 -2.96 -2.48
CA ARG A 48 12.61 -2.51 -3.17
C ARG A 48 12.29 -1.71 -4.44
N VAL A 49 11.43 -2.21 -5.30
CA VAL A 49 11.09 -1.56 -6.58
C VAL A 49 10.50 -0.17 -6.35
N THR A 50 9.52 -0.05 -5.47
CA THR A 50 8.92 1.24 -5.13
C THR A 50 9.95 2.20 -4.53
N TYR A 51 10.83 1.70 -3.66
CA TYR A 51 11.90 2.52 -3.11
C TYR A 51 12.85 3.04 -4.20
N GLU A 52 13.30 2.18 -5.11
CA GLU A 52 14.21 2.56 -6.20
C GLU A 52 13.58 3.57 -7.19
N GLU A 53 12.27 3.50 -7.39
CA GLU A 53 11.52 4.46 -8.21
C GLU A 53 11.27 5.79 -7.48
N TRP A 54 10.97 5.75 -6.20
CA TRP A 54 10.53 6.90 -5.41
C TRP A 54 11.68 7.72 -4.81
N ALA A 55 12.76 7.09 -4.40
CA ALA A 55 13.89 7.77 -3.76
C ALA A 55 14.55 8.85 -4.63
N PRO A 56 14.66 8.70 -5.96
CA PRO A 56 15.15 9.77 -6.84
C PRO A 56 14.16 10.91 -7.09
N TYR A 57 12.86 10.65 -6.96
CA TYR A 57 11.79 11.58 -7.35
C TYR A 57 11.27 12.43 -6.18
N TRP A 58 10.80 11.80 -5.10
CA TRP A 58 10.07 12.49 -4.04
C TRP A 58 10.87 13.53 -3.26
N PRO A 59 12.20 13.40 -3.03
CA PRO A 59 12.95 14.43 -2.30
C PRO A 59 12.90 15.82 -2.92
N THR A 60 12.67 15.91 -4.23
CA THR A 60 12.58 17.18 -4.96
C THR A 60 11.19 17.45 -5.55
N ALA A 61 10.24 16.55 -5.34
CA ALA A 61 8.88 16.71 -5.84
C ALA A 61 8.11 17.80 -5.10
N THR A 62 7.18 18.45 -5.80
CA THR A 62 6.32 19.52 -5.29
C THR A 62 4.85 19.14 -5.23
N ASP A 63 4.54 17.86 -5.42
CA ASP A 63 3.18 17.31 -5.44
C ASP A 63 2.61 17.20 -4.02
N GLU A 64 2.17 18.33 -3.50
CA GLU A 64 1.62 18.41 -2.14
C GLU A 64 0.14 17.94 -2.06
N PRO A 65 -0.28 17.38 -0.93
CA PRO A 65 0.46 17.23 0.34
C PRO A 65 1.34 15.97 0.43
N PHE A 66 1.34 15.12 -0.58
CA PHE A 66 2.00 13.81 -0.50
C PHE A 66 3.54 13.92 -0.42
N ALA A 67 4.16 14.88 -1.14
CA ALA A 67 5.61 15.07 -1.09
C ALA A 67 6.09 15.34 0.34
N SER A 68 5.46 16.28 1.04
CA SER A 68 5.77 16.57 2.45
C SER A 68 5.53 15.35 3.34
N TYR A 69 4.42 14.65 3.16
CA TYR A 69 4.10 13.47 3.93
C TYR A 69 5.19 12.39 3.78
N ILE A 70 5.50 11.98 2.56
CA ILE A 70 6.42 10.85 2.34
C ILE A 70 7.87 11.17 2.70
N ASN A 71 8.31 12.42 2.53
CA ASN A 71 9.66 12.83 2.90
C ASN A 71 9.85 12.90 4.42
N ASN A 72 8.83 13.28 5.17
CA ASN A 72 8.91 13.43 6.62
C ASN A 72 8.52 12.16 7.40
N THR A 73 7.84 11.21 6.78
CA THR A 73 7.39 9.97 7.42
C THR A 73 8.52 8.94 7.47
N PRO A 74 8.72 8.23 8.60
CA PRO A 74 9.61 7.08 8.66
C PRO A 74 9.24 6.01 7.64
N LYS A 75 10.22 5.59 6.85
CA LYS A 75 10.08 4.58 5.79
C LYS A 75 10.89 3.34 6.14
N TYR A 76 10.24 2.20 6.03
CA TYR A 76 10.88 0.90 6.21
C TYR A 76 10.91 0.19 4.86
N VAL A 77 12.11 -0.05 4.35
CA VAL A 77 12.32 -0.65 3.02
C VAL A 77 12.60 -2.14 3.17
N VAL A 78 11.69 -2.94 2.65
CA VAL A 78 11.78 -4.41 2.71
C VAL A 78 12.59 -4.91 1.52
N SER A 79 13.80 -5.39 1.78
CA SER A 79 14.67 -5.96 0.74
C SER A 79 15.78 -6.80 1.35
N ASN A 80 16.07 -7.94 0.72
CA ASN A 80 17.24 -8.76 1.03
C ASN A 80 18.43 -8.50 0.08
N THR A 81 18.23 -7.69 -0.96
CA THR A 81 19.23 -7.45 -2.01
C THR A 81 19.85 -6.05 -1.93
N LEU A 82 19.12 -5.03 -1.44
CA LEU A 82 19.69 -3.71 -1.21
C LEU A 82 20.77 -3.77 -0.13
N LYS A 83 21.85 -3.02 -0.35
CA LYS A 83 22.94 -2.89 0.62
C LYS A 83 22.68 -1.78 1.62
N SER A 84 22.12 -0.67 1.16
CA SER A 84 21.82 0.51 1.96
C SER A 84 20.60 1.26 1.39
N VAL A 85 20.07 2.19 2.19
CA VAL A 85 19.02 3.14 1.81
C VAL A 85 19.49 4.55 2.21
N GLU A 86 19.39 5.49 1.25
CA GLU A 86 19.94 6.85 1.40
C GLU A 86 18.84 7.92 1.57
N TRP A 87 17.60 7.60 1.18
CA TRP A 87 16.49 8.56 1.31
C TRP A 87 16.22 8.87 2.77
N ASN A 88 16.08 10.14 3.09
CA ASN A 88 15.88 10.61 4.46
C ASN A 88 14.75 9.85 5.19
N ASN A 89 14.93 9.56 6.46
CA ASN A 89 14.00 8.80 7.29
C ASN A 89 13.72 7.36 6.78
N SER A 90 14.67 6.75 6.07
CA SER A 90 14.54 5.36 5.59
C SER A 90 15.39 4.40 6.41
N THR A 91 14.83 3.23 6.68
CA THR A 91 15.50 2.11 7.37
C THR A 91 15.32 0.85 6.55
N LEU A 92 16.40 0.11 6.32
CA LEU A 92 16.37 -1.14 5.58
C LEU A 92 16.00 -2.30 6.52
N LEU A 93 14.96 -3.07 6.13
CA LEU A 93 14.56 -4.30 6.80
C LEU A 93 15.02 -5.50 5.97
N LYS A 94 15.85 -6.34 6.58
CA LYS A 94 16.35 -7.59 5.98
C LYS A 94 15.98 -8.79 6.84
N GLY A 95 15.91 -9.97 6.20
CA GLY A 95 15.76 -11.24 6.89
C GLY A 95 14.33 -11.52 7.34
N ASN A 96 14.12 -11.71 8.64
CA ASN A 96 12.83 -12.10 9.21
C ASN A 96 11.83 -10.94 9.21
N LEU A 97 11.10 -10.77 8.10
CA LEU A 97 10.09 -9.72 7.94
C LEU A 97 8.99 -9.83 9.02
N ALA A 98 8.49 -11.02 9.30
CA ALA A 98 7.43 -11.22 10.30
C ALA A 98 7.86 -10.73 11.68
N GLY A 99 9.08 -11.03 12.11
CA GLY A 99 9.65 -10.56 13.38
C GLY A 99 9.83 -9.04 13.42
N GLU A 100 10.33 -8.45 12.36
CA GLU A 100 10.49 -6.99 12.25
C GLU A 100 9.14 -6.26 12.28
N LEU A 101 8.14 -6.77 11.58
CA LEU A 101 6.80 -6.18 11.59
C LEU A 101 6.13 -6.34 12.96
N ALA A 102 6.29 -7.48 13.63
CA ALA A 102 5.79 -7.68 14.99
C ALA A 102 6.40 -6.68 15.97
N ARG A 103 7.70 -6.41 15.85
CA ARG A 103 8.41 -5.41 16.66
C ARG A 103 7.88 -4.00 16.40
N LEU A 104 7.68 -3.62 15.14
CA LEU A 104 7.15 -2.30 14.76
C LEU A 104 5.70 -2.12 15.25
N LYS A 105 4.88 -3.15 15.19
CA LYS A 105 3.48 -3.10 15.65
C LYS A 105 3.36 -2.90 17.16
N GLN A 106 4.36 -3.29 17.95
CA GLN A 106 4.38 -3.11 19.41
C GLN A 106 4.82 -1.71 19.83
N GLN A 107 5.44 -0.94 18.95
CA GLN A 107 5.81 0.44 19.24
C GLN A 107 4.55 1.33 19.33
N PRO A 108 4.57 2.39 20.16
CA PRO A 108 3.49 3.37 20.16
C PRO A 108 3.43 4.10 18.81
N GLY A 109 2.23 4.46 18.39
CA GLY A 109 2.02 5.20 17.15
C GLY A 109 0.72 4.83 16.44
N LYS A 110 0.54 5.42 15.27
CA LYS A 110 -0.56 5.16 14.35
C LYS A 110 -0.28 3.91 13.51
N ASP A 111 -1.13 3.64 12.53
CA ASP A 111 -0.97 2.52 11.63
C ASP A 111 0.27 2.66 10.71
N ILE A 112 0.71 1.55 10.16
CA ILE A 112 1.82 1.45 9.22
C ILE A 112 1.23 1.24 7.83
N GLY A 113 1.42 2.21 6.94
CA GLY A 113 0.95 2.11 5.56
C GLY A 113 1.89 1.30 4.69
N VAL A 114 1.37 0.52 3.76
CA VAL A 114 2.15 -0.12 2.71
C VAL A 114 1.91 0.63 1.40
N ALA A 115 2.90 1.41 0.98
CA ALA A 115 2.77 2.25 -0.21
C ALA A 115 3.04 1.49 -1.53
N GLY A 116 3.61 0.34 -1.46
CA GLY A 116 3.96 -0.55 -2.59
C GLY A 116 5.28 -1.28 -2.32
N SER A 117 5.66 -2.21 -3.14
CA SER A 117 5.06 -2.58 -4.43
C SER A 117 3.82 -3.45 -4.24
N PRO A 118 2.99 -3.65 -5.30
CA PRO A 118 1.92 -4.64 -5.27
C PRO A 118 2.39 -6.04 -4.89
N GLY A 119 3.60 -6.42 -5.29
CA GLY A 119 4.23 -7.68 -4.89
C GLY A 119 4.48 -7.79 -3.39
N LEU A 120 4.86 -6.71 -2.73
CA LEU A 120 4.98 -6.68 -1.27
C LEU A 120 3.61 -6.85 -0.61
N VAL A 121 2.58 -6.15 -1.08
CA VAL A 121 1.21 -6.28 -0.56
C VAL A 121 0.71 -7.71 -0.70
N HIS A 122 0.90 -8.32 -1.87
CA HIS A 122 0.56 -9.72 -2.12
C HIS A 122 1.27 -10.66 -1.13
N SER A 123 2.59 -10.48 -0.96
CA SER A 123 3.39 -11.28 -0.04
C SER A 123 2.91 -11.15 1.42
N LEU A 124 2.64 -9.93 1.88
CA LEU A 124 2.11 -9.68 3.23
C LEU A 124 0.75 -10.34 3.43
N LEU A 125 -0.12 -10.30 2.43
CA LEU A 125 -1.43 -10.93 2.49
C LEU A 125 -1.30 -12.47 2.57
N GLN A 126 -0.45 -13.07 1.73
CA GLN A 126 -0.24 -14.53 1.72
C GLN A 126 0.38 -15.04 3.02
N GLN A 127 1.21 -14.25 3.68
CA GLN A 127 1.86 -14.58 4.95
C GLN A 127 1.05 -14.19 6.21
N ASP A 128 -0.19 -13.74 6.07
CA ASP A 128 -1.05 -13.25 7.15
C ASP A 128 -0.45 -12.08 7.96
N LEU A 129 0.38 -11.27 7.31
CA LEU A 129 1.03 -10.11 7.89
C LEU A 129 0.30 -8.79 7.63
N LEU A 130 -0.66 -8.76 6.69
CA LEU A 130 -1.49 -7.61 6.39
C LEU A 130 -2.73 -7.61 7.30
N ASP A 131 -3.01 -6.49 7.95
CA ASP A 131 -4.17 -6.36 8.84
C ASP A 131 -5.39 -5.77 8.13
N GLU A 132 -5.18 -4.91 7.13
CA GLU A 132 -6.26 -4.26 6.40
C GLU A 132 -5.87 -3.99 4.94
N LEU A 133 -6.79 -4.28 4.03
CA LEU A 133 -6.63 -4.06 2.60
C LEU A 133 -7.73 -3.12 2.11
N ILE A 134 -7.33 -1.96 1.58
CA ILE A 134 -8.24 -0.98 0.98
C ILE A 134 -8.06 -1.05 -0.54
N LEU A 135 -9.13 -1.36 -1.25
CA LEU A 135 -9.15 -1.43 -2.70
C LEU A 135 -10.00 -0.31 -3.27
N MET A 136 -9.40 0.56 -4.05
CA MET A 136 -10.11 1.56 -4.85
C MET A 136 -10.36 0.97 -6.25
N VAL A 137 -11.50 0.30 -6.40
CA VAL A 137 -11.85 -0.43 -7.61
C VAL A 137 -12.39 0.55 -8.65
N HIS A 138 -11.61 0.77 -9.70
CA HIS A 138 -11.97 1.66 -10.81
C HIS A 138 -12.89 0.95 -11.80
N PRO A 139 -13.87 1.68 -12.40
CA PRO A 139 -14.80 1.11 -13.36
C PRO A 139 -14.14 0.91 -14.74
N VAL A 140 -13.07 0.12 -14.79
CA VAL A 140 -12.27 -0.12 -15.98
C VAL A 140 -11.72 -1.54 -16.00
N VAL A 141 -11.62 -2.13 -17.16
CA VAL A 141 -10.90 -3.37 -17.44
C VAL A 141 -9.58 -2.98 -18.09
N ALA A 142 -8.46 -3.17 -17.40
CA ALA A 142 -7.15 -2.74 -17.90
C ALA A 142 -6.65 -3.62 -19.05
N GLY A 143 -6.99 -4.89 -19.07
CA GLY A 143 -6.66 -5.85 -20.12
C GLY A 143 -5.27 -6.45 -19.98
N SER A 144 -4.28 -5.69 -19.55
CA SER A 144 -2.90 -6.14 -19.34
C SER A 144 -2.28 -5.46 -18.12
N GLY A 145 -1.25 -6.08 -17.57
CA GLY A 145 -0.54 -5.62 -16.38
C GLY A 145 -0.56 -6.67 -15.26
N LYS A 146 0.26 -6.45 -14.26
CA LYS A 146 0.33 -7.36 -13.09
C LYS A 146 -0.94 -7.25 -12.27
N ARG A 147 -1.49 -8.41 -11.87
CA ARG A 147 -2.64 -8.54 -10.99
C ARG A 147 -2.19 -8.71 -9.54
N LEU A 148 -3.00 -8.18 -8.61
CA LEU A 148 -2.75 -8.35 -7.18
C LEU A 148 -2.88 -9.80 -6.76
N PHE A 149 -3.94 -10.49 -7.22
CA PHE A 149 -4.20 -11.89 -6.92
C PHE A 149 -3.73 -12.77 -8.07
N LYS A 150 -3.14 -13.92 -7.76
CA LYS A 150 -2.48 -14.80 -8.74
C LYS A 150 -3.08 -16.18 -8.71
N ASP A 151 -3.04 -16.85 -9.84
CA ASP A 151 -3.38 -18.27 -9.92
C ASP A 151 -2.44 -19.08 -9.03
N GLY A 152 -3.02 -20.01 -8.26
CA GLY A 152 -2.27 -20.85 -7.33
C GLY A 152 -2.10 -20.26 -5.93
N ASP A 153 -2.57 -19.03 -5.68
CA ASP A 153 -2.61 -18.48 -4.34
C ASP A 153 -3.51 -19.32 -3.42
N ALA A 154 -3.15 -19.37 -2.13
CA ALA A 154 -4.02 -19.95 -1.13
C ALA A 154 -5.33 -19.13 -1.01
N VAL A 155 -6.43 -19.83 -0.73
CA VAL A 155 -7.72 -19.16 -0.46
C VAL A 155 -7.60 -18.31 0.79
N LYS A 156 -7.86 -17.01 0.66
CA LYS A 156 -7.90 -16.07 1.78
C LYS A 156 -9.33 -15.53 1.92
N ARG A 157 -9.90 -15.69 3.10
CA ARG A 157 -11.22 -15.13 3.41
C ARG A 157 -11.06 -13.73 3.99
N MET A 158 -11.91 -12.82 3.51
CA MET A 158 -11.86 -11.42 3.90
C MET A 158 -13.22 -11.03 4.50
N LYS A 159 -13.17 -10.18 5.51
CA LYS A 159 -14.35 -9.55 6.10
C LYS A 159 -14.45 -8.12 5.60
N LEU A 160 -15.59 -7.75 5.00
CA LEU A 160 -15.85 -6.37 4.61
C LEU A 160 -16.05 -5.51 5.86
N VAL A 161 -15.28 -4.43 5.95
CA VAL A 161 -15.37 -3.44 7.04
C VAL A 161 -16.19 -2.24 6.60
N SER A 162 -15.93 -1.72 5.40
CA SER A 162 -16.65 -0.58 4.84
C SER A 162 -16.64 -0.61 3.32
N THR A 163 -17.60 0.09 2.74
CA THR A 163 -17.70 0.31 1.29
C THR A 163 -18.26 1.69 1.02
N LYS A 164 -17.71 2.36 0.02
CA LYS A 164 -18.17 3.67 -0.44
C LYS A 164 -18.05 3.75 -1.96
N ALA A 165 -19.13 4.06 -2.65
CA ALA A 165 -19.10 4.42 -4.06
C ALA A 165 -18.78 5.92 -4.18
N THR A 166 -17.85 6.26 -5.06
CA THR A 166 -17.52 7.65 -5.36
C THR A 166 -18.39 8.19 -6.50
N ARG A 167 -18.40 9.50 -6.66
CA ARG A 167 -19.24 10.17 -7.68
C ARG A 167 -18.86 9.81 -9.13
N THR A 168 -17.65 9.34 -9.39
CA THR A 168 -17.22 8.89 -10.71
C THR A 168 -17.27 7.37 -10.93
N GLY A 169 -17.82 6.63 -9.96
CA GLY A 169 -18.03 5.19 -10.10
C GLY A 169 -16.90 4.31 -9.57
N THR A 170 -15.87 4.86 -8.94
CA THR A 170 -14.89 4.08 -8.19
C THR A 170 -15.54 3.57 -6.90
N VAL A 171 -15.30 2.32 -6.55
CA VAL A 171 -15.79 1.74 -5.29
C VAL A 171 -14.61 1.50 -4.35
N ILE A 172 -14.67 2.11 -3.18
CA ILE A 172 -13.66 1.96 -2.13
C ILE A 172 -14.13 0.85 -1.19
N LEU A 173 -13.37 -0.23 -1.13
CA LEU A 173 -13.64 -1.41 -0.31
C LEU A 173 -12.54 -1.55 0.74
N THR A 174 -12.93 -1.63 2.00
CA THR A 174 -12.01 -1.92 3.10
C THR A 174 -12.28 -3.31 3.62
N TYR A 175 -11.26 -4.16 3.57
CA TYR A 175 -11.31 -5.55 4.02
C TYR A 175 -10.29 -5.84 5.12
N GLN A 176 -10.63 -6.75 6.00
CA GLN A 176 -9.71 -7.36 6.96
C GLN A 176 -9.61 -8.86 6.69
N PRO A 177 -8.39 -9.44 6.61
CA PRO A 177 -8.25 -10.89 6.52
C PRO A 177 -8.89 -11.59 7.72
N VAL A 178 -9.62 -12.67 7.45
CA VAL A 178 -10.11 -13.56 8.50
C VAL A 178 -8.95 -14.46 8.91
N LYS A 179 -8.47 -14.29 10.13
CA LYS A 179 -7.43 -15.15 10.72
C LYS A 179 -8.11 -16.40 11.29
N GLU A 180 -7.66 -17.57 10.84
CA GLU A 180 -8.08 -18.87 11.37
C GLU A 180 -7.47 -19.15 12.74
#